data_c19c81a37078d4ba3bc19e86250f10e7
#
_entry.id   c19c81a37078d4ba3bc19e86250f10e7
#
_cell.length_a   1.000
_cell.length_b   1.000
_cell.length_c   1.000
_cell.angle_alpha   90.00
_cell.angle_beta   90.00
_cell.angle_gamma   90.00
#
_symmetry.space_group_name_H-M   'P 1'
#
loop_
_entity.id
_entity.type
_entity.pdbx_description
1 polymer ?
#
loop_
_entity_poly.entity_id
_entity_poly.type
_entity_poly.pdbx_seq_one_letter_code
_entity_poly.pdbx_strand_id
1 'polypeptide(L)'
;MPEDRFRSPFAQFFRVATGLFLVALFCLGASQVDEQLTARRRVFPSIGAGLRAIRRDASGKYYLLASPSVGVATFDSKGKQLASIGAADSTNGAASNRSAIVFGEDCDIDSQGNIFVADRGLNQVSVFSPDGKLLRSFPVSGPTSLAVLPEGEVAVTSNRSPHLIVVYGSNGKVVRESGDPEEISPRDDLNRYLSIGRLASDSQNRLYYGFTYFPEPLVRLYDRFGYAGQDFRFTGLDAYPEAIAARKEIEHQEKKIQPPVFKPILTAFGVDPANGDVWMCLHNTLLHFDKDGNRQSEYQIYTPSGARLEATTILIEPDRLLIGSDPLGLFDFERPDRKH
;
A
#
# COMPACT_ATOMS: atom_id res chain seq x y z
N MET A 1 -7.24 -3.14 -86.02
CA MET A 1 -8.03 -3.69 -84.91
C MET A 1 -7.30 -3.38 -83.64
N PRO A 2 -7.75 -2.44 -82.79
CA PRO A 2 -7.16 -2.19 -81.48
C PRO A 2 -7.93 -2.95 -80.39
N GLU A 3 -7.22 -3.66 -79.53
CA GLU A 3 -7.76 -4.30 -78.34
C GLU A 3 -8.01 -3.30 -77.21
N ASP A 4 -9.29 -3.11 -76.89
CA ASP A 4 -9.74 -2.36 -75.72
C ASP A 4 -9.44 -3.17 -74.43
N ARG A 5 -8.51 -2.65 -73.59
CA ARG A 5 -8.31 -3.13 -72.24
C ARG A 5 -9.32 -2.47 -71.30
N PHE A 6 -10.36 -3.17 -70.98
CA PHE A 6 -11.27 -2.87 -69.87
C PHE A 6 -10.49 -2.90 -68.51
N ARG A 7 -10.16 -1.74 -67.97
CA ARG A 7 -9.71 -1.62 -66.58
C ARG A 7 -10.92 -1.58 -65.65
N SER A 8 -11.16 -2.66 -64.96
CA SER A 8 -12.22 -2.81 -63.96
C SER A 8 -12.09 -1.74 -62.85
N PRO A 9 -13.13 -0.98 -62.52
CA PRO A 9 -13.11 0.00 -61.41
C PRO A 9 -13.04 -0.65 -60.03
N PHE A 10 -13.21 -1.99 -59.93
CA PHE A 10 -13.11 -2.72 -58.66
C PHE A 10 -11.71 -2.77 -58.06
N ALA A 11 -10.65 -2.63 -58.83
CA ALA A 11 -9.28 -2.73 -58.33
C ALA A 11 -8.82 -1.46 -57.61
N GLN A 12 -9.43 -0.31 -57.83
CA GLN A 12 -9.13 0.91 -57.12
C GLN A 12 -9.83 1.01 -55.77
N PHE A 13 -11.03 0.46 -55.66
CA PHE A 13 -11.76 0.43 -54.37
C PHE A 13 -11.07 -0.44 -53.32
N PHE A 14 -10.49 -1.57 -53.74
CA PHE A 14 -9.78 -2.46 -52.81
C PHE A 14 -8.47 -1.86 -52.27
N ARG A 15 -7.76 -1.05 -53.04
CA ARG A 15 -6.53 -0.40 -52.58
C ARG A 15 -6.77 0.74 -51.57
N VAL A 16 -7.89 1.47 -51.73
CA VAL A 16 -8.25 2.53 -50.76
C VAL A 16 -8.81 1.95 -49.49
N ALA A 17 -9.61 0.87 -49.55
CA ALA A 17 -10.14 0.19 -48.39
C ALA A 17 -9.03 -0.48 -47.54
N THR A 18 -8.03 -1.09 -48.19
CA THR A 18 -6.89 -1.73 -47.48
C THR A 18 -5.98 -0.70 -46.83
N GLY A 19 -5.79 0.47 -47.45
CA GLY A 19 -5.01 1.58 -46.88
C GLY A 19 -5.68 2.19 -45.65
N LEU A 20 -6.99 2.39 -45.67
CA LEU A 20 -7.78 2.89 -44.55
C LEU A 20 -7.84 1.90 -43.37
N PHE A 21 -7.91 0.59 -43.66
CA PHE A 21 -7.88 -0.45 -42.62
C PHE A 21 -6.52 -0.59 -41.95
N LEU A 22 -5.40 -0.41 -42.66
CA LEU A 22 -4.04 -0.39 -42.10
C LEU A 22 -3.77 0.87 -41.27
N VAL A 23 -4.30 2.04 -41.64
CA VAL A 23 -4.20 3.25 -40.85
C VAL A 23 -5.04 3.14 -39.58
N ALA A 24 -6.24 2.53 -39.63
CA ALA A 24 -7.07 2.28 -38.46
C ALA A 24 -6.42 1.26 -37.47
N LEU A 25 -5.70 0.26 -37.96
CA LEU A 25 -4.96 -0.68 -37.10
C LEU A 25 -3.71 -0.04 -36.44
N PHE A 26 -3.09 0.96 -37.08
CA PHE A 26 -1.98 1.70 -36.47
C PHE A 26 -2.44 2.70 -35.42
N CYS A 27 -3.69 3.16 -35.45
CA CYS A 27 -4.26 4.04 -34.41
C CYS A 27 -4.74 3.28 -33.16
N LEU A 28 -4.91 1.94 -33.22
CA LEU A 28 -5.27 1.11 -32.07
C LEU A 28 -4.05 0.67 -31.25
N GLY A 29 -2.84 0.98 -31.72
CA GLY A 29 -1.59 0.77 -31.00
C GLY A 29 -1.03 2.06 -30.37
N ALA A 30 -1.88 3.03 -30.04
CA ALA A 30 -1.46 4.12 -29.17
C ALA A 30 -1.09 3.50 -27.82
N SER A 31 0.21 3.31 -27.58
CA SER A 31 0.75 3.05 -26.26
C SER A 31 0.06 4.01 -25.30
N GLN A 32 -0.63 3.48 -24.31
CA GLN A 32 -1.10 4.28 -23.18
C GLN A 32 0.13 5.02 -22.68
N VAL A 33 0.20 6.32 -22.92
CA VAL A 33 1.24 7.16 -22.33
C VAL A 33 0.90 7.14 -20.86
N ASP A 34 1.74 6.48 -20.05
CA ASP A 34 1.60 6.49 -18.61
C ASP A 34 1.54 7.95 -18.17
N GLU A 35 0.41 8.35 -17.58
CA GLU A 35 0.27 9.72 -17.09
C GLU A 35 1.30 9.95 -15.99
N GLN A 36 2.05 11.07 -16.10
CA GLN A 36 3.03 11.44 -15.10
C GLN A 36 2.38 12.29 -14.01
N LEU A 37 2.58 11.89 -12.76
CA LEU A 37 2.16 12.65 -11.61
C LEU A 37 3.39 13.13 -10.83
N THR A 38 3.65 14.44 -10.86
CA THR A 38 4.78 15.05 -10.17
C THR A 38 4.33 15.66 -8.85
N ALA A 39 5.06 15.38 -7.78
CA ALA A 39 4.81 15.96 -6.47
C ALA A 39 4.95 17.48 -6.51
N ARG A 40 4.07 18.19 -5.83
CA ARG A 40 4.12 19.66 -5.70
C ARG A 40 5.28 20.09 -4.81
N ARG A 41 5.51 19.36 -3.70
CA ARG A 41 6.55 19.69 -2.72
C ARG A 41 6.79 18.51 -1.77
N ARG A 42 7.94 18.54 -1.09
CA ARG A 42 8.19 17.74 0.11
C ARG A 42 7.50 18.37 1.31
N VAL A 43 6.86 17.57 2.15
CA VAL A 43 6.20 17.98 3.40
C VAL A 43 6.84 17.27 4.60
N PHE A 44 6.66 17.80 5.81
CA PHE A 44 7.26 17.28 7.06
C PHE A 44 8.77 17.03 6.93
N PRO A 45 9.58 18.06 6.64
CA PRO A 45 10.99 17.91 6.28
C PRO A 45 11.87 17.32 7.39
N SER A 46 11.40 17.32 8.64
CA SER A 46 12.08 16.66 9.77
C SER A 46 11.98 15.14 9.71
N ILE A 47 11.08 14.57 8.87
CA ILE A 47 10.94 13.15 8.65
C ILE A 47 11.72 12.77 7.39
N GLY A 48 12.65 11.83 7.53
CA GLY A 48 13.51 11.35 6.48
C GLY A 48 13.48 9.82 6.39
N ALA A 49 14.66 9.22 6.61
CA ALA A 49 14.80 7.76 6.58
C ALA A 49 13.94 7.04 7.63
N GLY A 50 13.48 5.85 7.29
CA GLY A 50 12.71 4.98 8.17
C GLY A 50 11.21 5.27 8.17
N LEU A 51 10.68 6.12 7.30
CA LEU A 51 9.24 6.37 7.20
C LEU A 51 8.48 5.09 6.82
N ARG A 52 7.57 4.64 7.71
CA ARG A 52 6.81 3.40 7.60
C ARG A 52 5.32 3.63 7.39
N ALA A 53 4.74 4.57 8.13
CA ALA A 53 3.31 4.83 8.09
C ALA A 53 3.00 6.30 8.28
N ILE A 54 1.88 6.73 7.72
CA ILE A 54 1.29 8.05 7.95
C ILE A 54 -0.20 7.87 8.24
N ARG A 55 -0.69 8.56 9.27
CA ARG A 55 -2.10 8.63 9.62
C ARG A 55 -2.49 10.09 9.92
N ARG A 56 -3.79 10.35 9.82
CA ARG A 56 -4.38 11.64 10.16
C ARG A 56 -5.66 11.43 10.93
N ASP A 57 -5.83 12.12 12.04
CA ASP A 57 -7.07 12.08 12.81
C ASP A 57 -8.13 13.09 12.30
N ALA A 58 -9.33 13.00 12.86
CA ALA A 58 -10.44 13.87 12.51
C ALA A 58 -10.19 15.36 12.84
N SER A 59 -9.27 15.66 13.76
CA SER A 59 -8.86 17.03 14.08
C SER A 59 -7.86 17.61 13.06
N GLY A 60 -7.33 16.77 12.15
CA GLY A 60 -6.33 17.13 11.17
C GLY A 60 -4.89 17.01 11.66
N LYS A 61 -4.66 16.42 12.83
CA LYS A 61 -3.32 16.11 13.35
C LYS A 61 -2.74 14.91 12.62
N TYR A 62 -1.46 14.96 12.26
CA TYR A 62 -0.74 13.89 11.58
C TYR A 62 0.13 13.09 12.53
N TYR A 63 0.25 11.81 12.22
CA TYR A 63 1.06 10.83 12.96
C TYR A 63 1.92 10.08 11.93
N LEU A 64 3.24 10.24 12.05
CA LEU A 64 4.22 9.67 11.14
C LEU A 64 5.12 8.72 11.91
N LEU A 65 5.03 7.43 11.61
CA LEU A 65 5.93 6.43 12.17
C LEU A 65 7.21 6.41 11.34
N ALA A 66 8.32 6.72 11.99
CA ALA A 66 9.66 6.57 11.41
C ALA A 66 10.52 5.72 12.35
N SER A 67 10.80 4.50 11.92
CA SER A 67 11.48 3.47 12.70
C SER A 67 12.84 3.10 12.09
N PRO A 68 13.87 2.81 12.91
CA PRO A 68 13.84 2.68 14.37
C PRO A 68 14.09 3.99 15.16
N SER A 69 14.36 5.11 14.52
CA SER A 69 15.03 6.23 15.19
C SER A 69 14.09 7.27 15.82
N VAL A 70 12.88 7.49 15.28
CA VAL A 70 12.03 8.63 15.65
C VAL A 70 10.80 8.22 16.46
N GLY A 71 10.36 6.96 16.36
CA GLY A 71 9.07 6.54 16.88
C GLY A 71 7.91 7.15 16.06
N VAL A 72 6.84 7.58 16.73
CA VAL A 72 5.71 8.27 16.10
C VAL A 72 5.84 9.78 16.31
N ALA A 73 6.23 10.50 15.26
CA ALA A 73 6.23 11.96 15.27
C ALA A 73 4.82 12.48 15.00
N THR A 74 4.37 13.44 15.79
CA THR A 74 3.06 14.07 15.63
C THR A 74 3.18 15.51 15.17
N PHE A 75 2.27 15.94 14.27
CA PHE A 75 2.26 17.28 13.69
C PHE A 75 0.84 17.84 13.70
N ASP A 76 0.76 19.17 13.81
CA ASP A 76 -0.53 19.85 13.62
C ASP A 76 -0.94 19.88 12.11
N SER A 77 -2.13 20.38 11.84
CA SER A 77 -2.66 20.51 10.47
C SER A 77 -1.82 21.45 9.56
N LYS A 78 -0.96 22.28 10.14
CA LYS A 78 -0.03 23.19 9.43
C LYS A 78 1.36 22.58 9.22
N GLY A 79 1.60 21.36 9.74
CA GLY A 79 2.87 20.66 9.61
C GLY A 79 3.92 21.04 10.67
N LYS A 80 3.53 21.73 11.76
CA LYS A 80 4.41 21.99 12.88
C LYS A 80 4.49 20.74 13.76
N GLN A 81 5.70 20.27 14.03
CA GLN A 81 5.93 19.12 14.92
C GLN A 81 5.50 19.45 16.34
N LEU A 82 4.73 18.55 16.96
CA LEU A 82 4.19 18.66 18.30
C LEU A 82 4.97 17.80 19.29
N ALA A 83 5.20 16.53 18.96
CA ALA A 83 5.88 15.56 19.83
C ALA A 83 6.52 14.43 19.03
N SER A 84 7.35 13.62 19.69
CA SER A 84 7.81 12.30 19.25
C SER A 84 7.49 11.28 20.34
N ILE A 85 6.76 10.24 20.03
CA ILE A 85 6.23 9.24 20.95
C ILE A 85 6.96 7.93 20.73
N GLY A 86 7.41 7.30 21.82
CA GLY A 86 8.15 6.05 21.73
C GLY A 86 9.54 6.18 21.10
N ALA A 87 10.07 7.38 20.95
CA ALA A 87 11.46 7.60 20.52
C ALA A 87 12.44 7.04 21.57
N ALA A 88 13.53 6.44 21.10
CA ALA A 88 14.60 6.02 21.98
C ALA A 88 15.28 7.25 22.60
N ASP A 89 15.36 7.29 23.93
CA ASP A 89 16.01 8.39 24.64
C ASP A 89 17.53 8.22 24.52
N SER A 90 18.17 9.08 23.74
CA SER A 90 19.62 9.03 23.49
C SER A 90 20.47 9.44 24.71
N THR A 91 19.82 9.97 25.75
CA THR A 91 20.51 10.56 26.93
C THR A 91 20.55 9.64 28.14
N ASN A 92 19.66 8.66 28.25
CA ASN A 92 19.60 7.74 29.38
C ASN A 92 19.83 6.31 28.89
N GLY A 93 20.91 5.68 29.34
CA GLY A 93 21.31 4.33 28.94
C GLY A 93 20.16 3.29 29.02
N ALA A 94 20.32 2.20 28.30
CA ALA A 94 19.32 1.16 27.95
C ALA A 94 18.40 0.58 29.06
N ALA A 95 18.50 1.04 30.30
CA ALA A 95 17.75 0.51 31.45
C ALA A 95 16.42 1.22 31.76
N SER A 96 16.13 2.39 31.17
CA SER A 96 14.98 3.21 31.59
C SER A 96 13.81 3.29 30.59
N ASN A 97 13.93 2.76 29.37
CA ASN A 97 12.94 3.06 28.32
C ASN A 97 12.05 1.87 27.94
N ARG A 98 11.23 1.39 28.89
CA ARG A 98 10.16 0.40 28.63
C ARG A 98 9.09 0.90 27.65
N SER A 99 9.14 2.18 27.28
CA SER A 99 8.19 2.84 26.38
C SER A 99 8.75 3.08 24.98
N ALA A 100 9.99 2.64 24.68
CA ALA A 100 10.58 2.84 23.36
C ALA A 100 10.01 1.85 22.33
N ILE A 101 9.72 2.36 21.15
CA ILE A 101 9.43 1.56 19.95
C ILE A 101 10.80 1.08 19.42
N VAL A 102 10.98 -0.24 19.32
CA VAL A 102 12.25 -0.83 18.86
C VAL A 102 12.29 -0.97 17.36
N PHE A 103 11.24 -1.54 16.78
CA PHE A 103 11.10 -1.66 15.33
C PHE A 103 9.61 -1.62 14.95
N GLY A 104 9.06 -0.40 14.88
CA GLY A 104 7.69 -0.18 14.46
C GLY A 104 7.53 -0.43 12.96
N GLU A 105 6.59 -1.28 12.58
CA GLU A 105 6.25 -1.57 11.18
C GLU A 105 5.06 -0.75 10.69
N ASP A 106 4.09 -0.50 11.57
CA ASP A 106 2.88 0.26 11.26
C ASP A 106 2.32 0.92 12.53
N CYS A 107 1.51 1.94 12.35
CA CYS A 107 0.75 2.55 13.45
C CYS A 107 -0.64 2.96 12.96
N ASP A 108 -1.58 3.03 13.91
CA ASP A 108 -2.92 3.58 13.68
C ASP A 108 -3.42 4.27 14.95
N ILE A 109 -4.53 4.97 14.86
CA ILE A 109 -5.07 5.80 15.94
C ILE A 109 -6.55 5.52 16.16
N ASP A 110 -6.97 5.51 17.42
CA ASP A 110 -8.39 5.43 17.76
C ASP A 110 -9.07 6.82 17.80
N SER A 111 -10.38 6.83 18.02
CA SER A 111 -11.17 8.05 18.13
C SER A 111 -10.81 8.93 19.34
N GLN A 112 -10.09 8.40 20.31
CA GLN A 112 -9.59 9.11 21.49
C GLN A 112 -8.18 9.69 21.28
N GLY A 113 -7.57 9.40 20.12
CA GLY A 113 -6.21 9.80 19.77
C GLY A 113 -5.14 8.89 20.39
N ASN A 114 -5.50 7.73 20.93
CA ASN A 114 -4.52 6.74 21.36
C ASN A 114 -3.82 6.14 20.14
N ILE A 115 -2.52 5.91 20.26
CA ILE A 115 -1.67 5.48 19.17
C ILE A 115 -1.31 4.03 19.37
N PHE A 116 -1.68 3.19 18.41
CA PHE A 116 -1.36 1.77 18.36
C PHE A 116 -0.16 1.57 17.44
N VAL A 117 0.82 0.81 17.88
CA VAL A 117 2.05 0.55 17.11
C VAL A 117 2.29 -0.95 17.03
N ALA A 118 2.41 -1.48 15.81
CA ALA A 118 2.89 -2.83 15.56
C ALA A 118 4.41 -2.85 15.70
N ASP A 119 4.93 -3.25 16.86
CA ASP A 119 6.36 -3.30 17.14
C ASP A 119 6.90 -4.72 16.95
N ARG A 120 7.47 -4.96 15.77
CA ARG A 120 8.09 -6.24 15.42
C ARG A 120 9.34 -6.52 16.25
N GLY A 121 10.06 -5.48 16.66
CA GLY A 121 11.26 -5.63 17.49
C GLY A 121 10.96 -6.20 18.86
N LEU A 122 9.81 -5.82 19.44
CA LEU A 122 9.33 -6.32 20.74
C LEU A 122 8.33 -7.46 20.62
N ASN A 123 7.93 -7.87 19.40
CA ASN A 123 6.87 -8.86 19.17
C ASN A 123 5.57 -8.51 19.92
N GLN A 124 5.09 -7.29 19.78
CA GLN A 124 3.90 -6.81 20.48
C GLN A 124 3.20 -5.69 19.71
N VAL A 125 1.96 -5.42 20.10
CA VAL A 125 1.30 -4.14 19.83
C VAL A 125 1.40 -3.29 21.10
N SER A 126 1.92 -2.08 20.96
CA SER A 126 2.01 -1.08 22.03
C SER A 126 0.96 -0.01 21.82
N VAL A 127 0.30 0.44 22.90
CA VAL A 127 -0.72 1.48 22.88
C VAL A 127 -0.26 2.64 23.74
N PHE A 128 -0.17 3.81 23.13
CA PHE A 128 0.23 5.05 23.78
C PHE A 128 -0.95 6.03 23.85
N SER A 129 -1.02 6.81 24.91
CA SER A 129 -1.93 7.95 24.99
C SER A 129 -1.49 9.10 24.07
N PRO A 130 -2.36 10.09 23.80
CA PRO A 130 -2.03 11.25 22.96
C PRO A 130 -0.84 12.08 23.47
N ASP A 131 -0.54 12.03 24.77
CA ASP A 131 0.59 12.65 25.44
C ASP A 131 1.86 11.77 25.49
N GLY A 132 1.80 10.57 24.90
CA GLY A 132 2.94 9.68 24.73
C GLY A 132 3.22 8.71 25.86
N LYS A 133 2.32 8.59 26.83
CA LYS A 133 2.45 7.59 27.90
C LYS A 133 2.06 6.22 27.40
N LEU A 134 2.88 5.20 27.64
CA LEU A 134 2.52 3.81 27.37
C LEU A 134 1.35 3.41 28.28
N LEU A 135 0.20 3.11 27.70
CA LEU A 135 -1.01 2.69 28.39
C LEU A 135 -1.01 1.18 28.64
N ARG A 136 -0.70 0.43 27.59
CA ARG A 136 -0.68 -1.06 27.60
C ARG A 136 0.13 -1.59 26.44
N SER A 137 0.48 -2.86 26.51
CA SER A 137 0.95 -3.64 25.37
C SER A 137 0.41 -5.07 25.49
N PHE A 138 0.35 -5.77 24.36
CA PHE A 138 0.00 -7.19 24.33
C PHE A 138 0.84 -7.92 23.27
N PRO A 139 1.17 -9.20 23.50
CA PRO A 139 2.07 -9.95 22.64
C PRO A 139 1.41 -10.26 21.29
N VAL A 140 2.15 -10.02 20.22
CA VAL A 140 1.84 -10.46 18.85
C VAL A 140 3.15 -10.86 18.20
N SER A 141 3.25 -12.13 17.78
CA SER A 141 4.49 -12.64 17.20
C SER A 141 4.67 -12.11 15.78
N GLY A 142 5.73 -11.31 15.54
CA GLY A 142 6.09 -10.76 14.21
C GLY A 142 5.01 -9.87 13.56
N PRO A 143 4.45 -8.87 14.26
CA PRO A 143 3.42 -8.01 13.69
C PRO A 143 3.98 -7.20 12.51
N THR A 144 3.22 -7.05 11.44
CA THR A 144 3.63 -6.37 10.21
C THR A 144 2.76 -5.16 9.85
N SER A 145 1.48 -5.18 10.24
CA SER A 145 0.58 -4.04 10.06
C SER A 145 -0.58 -4.13 11.04
N LEU A 146 -1.28 -3.04 11.26
CA LEU A 146 -2.49 -3.01 12.08
C LEU A 146 -3.51 -1.97 11.58
N ALA A 147 -4.77 -2.19 11.95
CA ALA A 147 -5.86 -1.23 11.79
C ALA A 147 -6.71 -1.21 13.06
N VAL A 148 -6.96 -0.02 13.59
CA VAL A 148 -7.81 0.15 14.77
C VAL A 148 -9.28 0.09 14.34
N LEU A 149 -10.07 -0.67 15.09
CA LEU A 149 -11.50 -0.87 14.88
C LEU A 149 -12.29 -0.22 16.03
N PRO A 150 -13.60 -0.07 15.89
CA PRO A 150 -14.46 0.41 16.98
C PRO A 150 -14.31 -0.42 18.26
N GLU A 151 -14.73 0.16 19.38
CA GLU A 151 -14.73 -0.50 20.70
C GLU A 151 -13.33 -0.89 21.22
N GLY A 152 -12.27 -0.32 20.61
CA GLY A 152 -10.88 -0.56 20.99
C GLY A 152 -10.35 -1.93 20.54
N GLU A 153 -11.04 -2.60 19.61
CA GLU A 153 -10.49 -3.73 18.89
C GLU A 153 -9.37 -3.29 17.94
N VAL A 154 -8.45 -4.19 17.66
CA VAL A 154 -7.40 -3.96 16.68
C VAL A 154 -7.17 -5.19 15.81
N ALA A 155 -7.28 -5.02 14.51
CA ALA A 155 -6.89 -6.02 13.53
C ALA A 155 -5.38 -5.94 13.31
N VAL A 156 -4.69 -7.07 13.32
CA VAL A 156 -3.23 -7.14 13.17
C VAL A 156 -2.88 -8.22 12.15
N THR A 157 -1.92 -7.91 11.29
CA THR A 157 -1.28 -8.90 10.43
C THR A 157 0.05 -9.33 11.03
N SER A 158 0.45 -10.56 10.79
CA SER A 158 1.69 -11.12 11.29
C SER A 158 2.30 -12.08 10.28
N ASN A 159 3.61 -12.02 10.12
CA ASN A 159 4.34 -13.00 9.30
C ASN A 159 4.49 -14.38 9.95
N ARG A 160 3.93 -14.58 11.16
CA ARG A 160 3.97 -15.83 11.92
C ARG A 160 2.59 -16.39 12.25
N SER A 161 1.52 -15.67 11.90
CA SER A 161 0.16 -16.14 12.05
C SER A 161 -0.20 -17.15 10.96
N PRO A 162 -1.01 -18.18 11.25
CA PRO A 162 -1.61 -19.02 10.22
C PRO A 162 -2.70 -18.29 9.43
N HIS A 163 -3.30 -17.23 9.98
CA HIS A 163 -4.35 -16.44 9.36
C HIS A 163 -3.81 -15.06 8.91
N LEU A 164 -4.42 -14.49 7.89
CA LEU A 164 -4.01 -13.19 7.36
C LEU A 164 -4.27 -12.05 8.35
N ILE A 165 -5.40 -12.12 9.05
CA ILE A 165 -5.88 -11.09 9.98
C ILE A 165 -6.26 -11.74 11.30
N VAL A 166 -5.71 -11.24 12.40
CA VAL A 166 -6.11 -11.59 13.77
C VAL A 166 -6.62 -10.36 14.47
N VAL A 167 -7.85 -10.38 14.96
CA VAL A 167 -8.46 -9.27 15.71
C VAL A 167 -8.33 -9.51 17.19
N TYR A 168 -7.76 -8.52 17.87
CA TYR A 168 -7.58 -8.49 19.32
C TYR A 168 -8.58 -7.50 19.95
N GLY A 169 -9.19 -7.90 21.03
CA GLY A 169 -10.04 -7.04 21.83
C GLY A 169 -9.25 -6.01 22.65
N SER A 170 -9.97 -5.11 23.32
CA SER A 170 -9.38 -4.09 24.19
C SER A 170 -8.54 -4.69 25.35
N ASN A 171 -8.77 -5.94 25.71
CA ASN A 171 -7.99 -6.70 26.71
C ASN A 171 -6.76 -7.42 26.15
N GLY A 172 -6.46 -7.27 24.84
CA GLY A 172 -5.34 -7.94 24.17
C GLY A 172 -5.53 -9.43 23.90
N LYS A 173 -6.76 -9.96 24.04
CA LYS A 173 -7.08 -11.36 23.71
C LYS A 173 -7.63 -11.44 22.29
N VAL A 174 -7.35 -12.54 21.61
CA VAL A 174 -7.92 -12.82 20.29
C VAL A 174 -9.44 -12.92 20.37
N VAL A 175 -10.12 -12.18 19.51
CA VAL A 175 -11.59 -12.18 19.36
C VAL A 175 -12.01 -12.98 18.14
N ARG A 176 -11.29 -12.80 17.01
CA ARG A 176 -11.53 -13.53 15.76
C ARG A 176 -10.29 -13.60 14.90
N GLU A 177 -10.27 -14.55 14.00
CA GLU A 177 -9.25 -14.77 12.98
C GLU A 177 -9.94 -14.85 11.63
N SER A 178 -9.29 -14.34 10.57
CA SER A 178 -9.88 -14.26 9.24
C SER A 178 -8.83 -14.36 8.16
N GLY A 179 -9.22 -14.96 7.03
CA GLY A 179 -8.40 -15.11 5.84
C GLY A 179 -7.29 -16.16 6.02
N ASP A 180 -7.23 -17.07 5.07
CA ASP A 180 -6.14 -18.05 4.96
C ASP A 180 -5.13 -17.58 3.91
N PRO A 181 -3.85 -18.00 4.01
CA PRO A 181 -2.86 -17.78 2.96
C PRO A 181 -3.33 -18.30 1.61
N GLU A 182 -3.01 -17.58 0.54
CA GLU A 182 -3.32 -17.99 -0.83
C GLU A 182 -2.48 -19.23 -1.22
N GLU A 183 -3.12 -20.22 -1.84
CA GLU A 183 -2.46 -21.42 -2.36
C GLU A 183 -1.84 -21.15 -3.74
N ILE A 184 -0.60 -20.66 -3.78
CA ILE A 184 0.13 -20.34 -5.02
C ILE A 184 1.10 -21.46 -5.39
N SER A 185 1.60 -22.15 -4.38
CA SER A 185 2.65 -23.16 -4.47
C SER A 185 2.25 -24.41 -3.67
N PRO A 186 2.77 -25.59 -4.00
CA PRO A 186 2.65 -26.77 -3.14
C PRO A 186 3.29 -26.63 -1.75
N ARG A 187 4.02 -25.55 -1.51
CA ARG A 187 4.75 -25.29 -0.27
C ARG A 187 4.01 -24.31 0.64
N ASP A 188 3.55 -24.76 1.79
CA ASP A 188 2.83 -23.95 2.78
C ASP A 188 3.67 -22.77 3.33
N ASP A 189 4.98 -22.98 3.52
CA ASP A 189 5.88 -21.93 4.00
C ASP A 189 6.02 -20.78 2.98
N LEU A 190 6.03 -21.13 1.69
CA LEU A 190 6.07 -20.17 0.60
C LEU A 190 4.74 -19.43 0.47
N ASN A 191 3.61 -20.15 0.54
CA ASN A 191 2.27 -19.56 0.53
C ASN A 191 2.10 -18.54 1.67
N ARG A 192 2.51 -18.86 2.88
CA ARG A 192 2.49 -17.93 4.01
C ARG A 192 3.36 -16.71 3.78
N TYR A 193 4.56 -16.88 3.23
CA TYR A 193 5.44 -15.75 2.93
C TYR A 193 4.83 -14.81 1.88
N LEU A 194 4.35 -15.36 0.77
CA LEU A 194 3.75 -14.60 -0.33
C LEU A 194 2.47 -13.89 0.10
N SER A 195 1.78 -14.44 1.09
CA SER A 195 0.54 -13.88 1.65
C SER A 195 0.77 -12.82 2.74
N ILE A 196 2.02 -12.47 3.08
CA ILE A 196 2.29 -11.35 4.00
C ILE A 196 1.74 -10.06 3.40
N GLY A 197 1.03 -9.28 4.22
CA GLY A 197 0.39 -8.07 3.74
C GLY A 197 0.26 -6.97 4.79
N ARG A 198 -0.46 -5.92 4.38
CA ARG A 198 -0.76 -4.73 5.17
C ARG A 198 -2.26 -4.49 5.24
N LEU A 199 -2.69 -3.74 6.26
CA LEU A 199 -4.07 -3.39 6.50
C LEU A 199 -4.33 -1.91 6.26
N ALA A 200 -5.53 -1.63 5.78
CA ALA A 200 -6.20 -0.34 5.90
C ALA A 200 -7.65 -0.58 6.31
N SER A 201 -8.30 0.44 6.85
CA SER A 201 -9.74 0.41 7.16
C SER A 201 -10.43 1.61 6.52
N ASP A 202 -11.72 1.48 6.26
CA ASP A 202 -12.57 2.59 5.83
C ASP A 202 -13.49 3.10 6.95
N SER A 203 -14.27 4.13 6.64
CA SER A 203 -15.23 4.72 7.58
C SER A 203 -16.38 3.78 8.00
N GLN A 204 -16.54 2.65 7.30
CA GLN A 204 -17.53 1.61 7.63
C GLN A 204 -16.90 0.45 8.44
N ASN A 205 -15.65 0.60 8.86
CA ASN A 205 -14.87 -0.42 9.58
C ASN A 205 -14.69 -1.72 8.79
N ARG A 206 -14.73 -1.65 7.46
CA ARG A 206 -14.31 -2.75 6.60
C ARG A 206 -12.80 -2.77 6.55
N LEU A 207 -12.21 -3.96 6.45
CA LEU A 207 -10.77 -4.14 6.38
C LEU A 207 -10.35 -4.40 4.94
N TYR A 208 -9.28 -3.75 4.52
CA TYR A 208 -8.64 -3.98 3.24
C TYR A 208 -7.27 -4.59 3.52
N TYR A 209 -7.01 -5.74 2.90
CA TYR A 209 -5.76 -6.46 3.02
C TYR A 209 -4.98 -6.40 1.72
N GLY A 210 -3.85 -5.71 1.71
CA GLY A 210 -2.98 -5.60 0.56
C GLY A 210 -1.82 -6.60 0.66
N PHE A 211 -1.73 -7.52 -0.32
CA PHE A 211 -0.68 -8.54 -0.37
C PHE A 211 0.64 -7.95 -0.87
N THR A 212 1.66 -7.92 -0.01
CA THR A 212 2.93 -7.24 -0.32
C THR A 212 3.76 -7.97 -1.37
N TYR A 213 3.83 -9.31 -1.30
CA TYR A 213 4.73 -10.13 -2.11
C TYR A 213 4.01 -10.97 -3.16
N PHE A 214 2.70 -10.86 -3.24
CA PHE A 214 1.91 -11.63 -4.16
C PHE A 214 2.26 -11.24 -5.61
N PRO A 215 2.51 -12.20 -6.54
CA PRO A 215 2.95 -11.89 -7.89
C PRO A 215 1.92 -11.12 -8.72
N GLU A 216 0.66 -11.11 -8.29
CA GLU A 216 -0.42 -10.29 -8.84
C GLU A 216 -0.85 -9.27 -7.80
N PRO A 217 -0.54 -7.97 -8.00
CA PRO A 217 -0.94 -6.94 -7.04
C PRO A 217 -2.43 -7.05 -6.72
N LEU A 218 -2.69 -7.24 -5.43
CA LEU A 218 -4.02 -7.56 -4.93
C LEU A 218 -4.27 -6.83 -3.62
N VAL A 219 -5.43 -6.18 -3.52
CA VAL A 219 -6.03 -5.77 -2.26
C VAL A 219 -7.38 -6.47 -2.14
N ARG A 220 -7.61 -7.14 -1.01
CA ARG A 220 -8.86 -7.84 -0.71
C ARG A 220 -9.64 -7.12 0.37
N LEU A 221 -10.91 -6.88 0.10
CA LEU A 221 -11.86 -6.33 1.06
C LEU A 221 -12.41 -7.45 1.96
N TYR A 222 -12.40 -7.23 3.26
CA TYR A 222 -13.10 -8.04 4.26
C TYR A 222 -14.20 -7.22 4.91
N ASP A 223 -15.36 -7.81 5.10
CA ASP A 223 -16.43 -7.18 5.84
C ASP A 223 -16.10 -7.12 7.36
N ARG A 224 -16.97 -6.45 8.12
CA ARG A 224 -16.80 -6.32 9.57
C ARG A 224 -16.80 -7.65 10.35
N PHE A 225 -17.26 -8.73 9.73
CA PHE A 225 -17.27 -10.07 10.32
C PHE A 225 -16.04 -10.89 9.93
N GLY A 226 -15.24 -10.41 8.99
CA GLY A 226 -14.04 -11.07 8.50
C GLY A 226 -14.28 -11.96 7.28
N TYR A 227 -15.41 -11.85 6.60
CA TYR A 227 -15.65 -12.57 5.35
C TYR A 227 -15.02 -11.80 4.17
N ALA A 228 -14.31 -12.54 3.33
CA ALA A 228 -13.75 -11.99 2.09
C ALA A 228 -14.86 -11.57 1.12
N GLY A 229 -14.74 -10.37 0.59
CA GLY A 229 -15.63 -9.78 -0.40
C GLY A 229 -14.90 -9.48 -1.70
N GLN A 230 -14.85 -8.20 -2.08
CA GLN A 230 -14.27 -7.71 -3.32
C GLN A 230 -12.75 -7.85 -3.36
N ASP A 231 -12.22 -8.30 -4.50
CA ASP A 231 -10.80 -8.23 -4.84
C ASP A 231 -10.53 -7.07 -5.81
N PHE A 232 -9.56 -6.23 -5.48
CA PHE A 232 -8.98 -5.21 -6.36
C PHE A 232 -7.71 -5.81 -6.96
N ARG A 233 -7.75 -6.23 -8.22
CA ARG A 233 -6.62 -6.89 -8.90
C ARG A 233 -6.07 -6.05 -10.02
N PHE A 234 -4.77 -5.98 -10.10
CA PHE A 234 -4.10 -5.48 -11.29
C PHE A 234 -3.79 -6.64 -12.24
N THR A 235 -4.36 -6.62 -13.44
CA THR A 235 -4.27 -7.69 -14.44
C THR A 235 -3.42 -7.31 -15.66
N GLY A 236 -2.50 -6.40 -15.55
CA GLY A 236 -1.63 -5.97 -16.65
C GLY A 236 -0.19 -6.46 -16.53
N LEU A 237 0.02 -7.65 -15.95
CA LEU A 237 1.28 -8.09 -15.36
C LEU A 237 2.37 -8.56 -16.32
N ASP A 238 2.06 -8.85 -17.57
CA ASP A 238 3.06 -9.32 -18.54
C ASP A 238 4.09 -8.22 -18.89
N ALA A 239 3.80 -6.97 -18.52
CA ALA A 239 4.67 -5.83 -18.68
C ALA A 239 5.43 -5.42 -17.39
N TYR A 240 5.14 -6.04 -16.23
CA TYR A 240 5.69 -5.65 -14.93
C TYR A 240 6.91 -6.51 -14.56
N PRO A 241 8.15 -5.97 -14.60
CA PRO A 241 9.37 -6.76 -14.39
C PRO A 241 9.41 -7.44 -13.03
N GLU A 242 8.92 -6.78 -11.97
CA GLU A 242 8.91 -7.30 -10.61
C GLU A 242 7.96 -8.50 -10.46
N ALA A 243 6.79 -8.47 -11.10
CA ALA A 243 5.85 -9.58 -11.10
C ALA A 243 6.40 -10.79 -11.88
N ILE A 244 7.05 -10.54 -13.02
CA ILE A 244 7.74 -11.58 -13.79
C ILE A 244 8.86 -12.20 -12.96
N ALA A 245 9.65 -11.37 -12.28
CA ALA A 245 10.75 -11.83 -11.42
C ALA A 245 10.22 -12.66 -10.24
N ALA A 246 9.10 -12.25 -9.62
CA ALA A 246 8.49 -12.98 -8.53
C ALA A 246 7.98 -14.37 -8.96
N ARG A 247 7.33 -14.48 -10.12
CA ARG A 247 6.91 -15.80 -10.65
C ARG A 247 8.08 -16.74 -10.90
N LYS A 248 9.15 -16.23 -11.51
CA LYS A 248 10.38 -17.02 -11.72
C LYS A 248 11.02 -17.44 -10.39
N GLU A 249 10.98 -16.57 -9.38
CA GLU A 249 11.50 -16.89 -8.06
C GLU A 249 10.64 -17.94 -7.37
N ILE A 250 9.31 -17.91 -7.50
CA ILE A 250 8.41 -18.96 -6.99
C ILE A 250 8.80 -20.30 -7.58
N GLU A 251 8.89 -20.42 -8.91
CA GLU A 251 9.30 -21.65 -9.60
C GLU A 251 10.68 -22.17 -9.15
N HIS A 252 11.60 -21.23 -8.84
CA HIS A 252 12.92 -21.55 -8.35
C HIS A 252 12.89 -22.06 -6.91
N GLN A 253 12.11 -21.42 -6.04
CA GLN A 253 11.96 -21.76 -4.64
C GLN A 253 11.23 -23.10 -4.43
N GLU A 254 10.32 -23.49 -5.33
CA GLU A 254 9.69 -24.82 -5.30
C GLU A 254 10.69 -25.97 -5.43
N LYS A 255 11.84 -25.71 -6.07
CA LYS A 255 12.91 -26.69 -6.29
C LYS A 255 14.01 -26.64 -5.24
N LYS A 256 14.02 -25.65 -4.36
CA LYS A 256 15.07 -25.43 -3.36
C LYS A 256 14.51 -25.22 -1.97
N ILE A 257 15.09 -25.87 -0.99
CA ILE A 257 14.78 -25.63 0.43
C ILE A 257 15.72 -24.51 0.92
N GLN A 258 15.37 -23.27 0.62
CA GLN A 258 16.06 -22.06 1.11
C GLN A 258 15.03 -21.04 1.56
N PRO A 259 15.36 -20.15 2.52
CA PRO A 259 14.46 -19.04 2.86
C PRO A 259 14.14 -18.22 1.62
N PRO A 260 12.86 -17.92 1.35
CA PRO A 260 12.49 -17.15 0.17
C PRO A 260 12.98 -15.70 0.28
N VAL A 261 13.46 -15.15 -0.85
CA VAL A 261 13.88 -13.75 -0.95
C VAL A 261 13.08 -13.09 -2.06
N PHE A 262 11.95 -12.47 -1.69
CA PHE A 262 11.12 -11.70 -2.62
C PHE A 262 11.26 -10.21 -2.37
N LYS A 263 11.17 -9.43 -3.44
CA LYS A 263 10.99 -7.99 -3.33
C LYS A 263 9.49 -7.68 -3.17
N PRO A 264 9.12 -6.66 -2.39
CA PRO A 264 7.74 -6.19 -2.34
C PRO A 264 7.25 -5.81 -3.75
N ILE A 265 6.03 -6.19 -4.09
CA ILE A 265 5.37 -5.80 -5.35
C ILE A 265 4.38 -4.68 -5.04
N LEU A 266 3.42 -4.93 -4.14
CA LEU A 266 2.58 -3.88 -3.58
C LEU A 266 3.35 -3.21 -2.43
N THR A 267 3.91 -2.04 -2.69
CA THR A 267 4.77 -1.34 -1.72
C THR A 267 3.99 -0.46 -0.74
N ALA A 268 2.85 0.07 -1.18
CA ALA A 268 1.89 0.77 -0.34
C ALA A 268 0.48 0.70 -0.94
N PHE A 269 -0.54 0.89 -0.10
CA PHE A 269 -1.89 1.15 -0.57
C PHE A 269 -2.65 1.98 0.45
N GLY A 270 -3.71 2.64 0.00
CA GLY A 270 -4.63 3.40 0.84
C GLY A 270 -6.03 3.33 0.29
N VAL A 271 -7.00 3.59 1.17
CA VAL A 271 -8.42 3.63 0.85
C VAL A 271 -8.91 5.05 1.04
N ASP A 272 -9.65 5.58 0.07
CA ASP A 272 -10.31 6.87 0.21
C ASP A 272 -11.48 6.75 1.20
N PRO A 273 -11.43 7.41 2.36
CA PRO A 273 -12.48 7.28 3.36
C PRO A 273 -13.83 7.86 2.91
N ALA A 274 -13.84 8.67 1.85
CA ALA A 274 -15.06 9.31 1.36
C ALA A 274 -15.91 8.41 0.45
N ASN A 275 -15.26 7.58 -0.38
CA ASN A 275 -15.96 6.79 -1.42
C ASN A 275 -15.57 5.32 -1.45
N GLY A 276 -14.49 4.92 -0.76
CA GLY A 276 -14.01 3.53 -0.73
C GLY A 276 -13.12 3.15 -1.93
N ASP A 277 -12.68 4.13 -2.73
CA ASP A 277 -11.72 3.90 -3.80
C ASP A 277 -10.37 3.44 -3.24
N VAL A 278 -9.69 2.58 -3.98
CA VAL A 278 -8.41 2.00 -3.58
C VAL A 278 -7.28 2.55 -4.44
N TRP A 279 -6.24 3.04 -3.78
CA TRP A 279 -5.00 3.49 -4.42
C TRP A 279 -3.88 2.53 -4.07
N MET A 280 -3.23 1.95 -5.09
CA MET A 280 -2.13 0.99 -4.93
C MET A 280 -0.83 1.57 -5.48
N CYS A 281 0.25 1.42 -4.75
CA CYS A 281 1.58 1.79 -5.19
C CYS A 281 2.39 0.52 -5.49
N LEU A 282 2.86 0.43 -6.73
CA LEU A 282 3.78 -0.61 -7.18
C LEU A 282 5.12 0.08 -7.48
N HIS A 283 5.94 0.26 -6.45
CA HIS A 283 7.16 1.09 -6.52
C HIS A 283 6.85 2.53 -6.93
N ASN A 284 7.15 2.92 -8.17
CA ASN A 284 6.87 4.26 -8.72
C ASN A 284 5.61 4.32 -9.58
N THR A 285 4.83 3.26 -9.65
CA THR A 285 3.52 3.23 -10.33
C THR A 285 2.41 3.36 -9.31
N LEU A 286 1.49 4.30 -9.53
CA LEU A 286 0.30 4.52 -8.72
C LEU A 286 -0.93 4.12 -9.54
N LEU A 287 -1.69 3.17 -9.02
CA LEU A 287 -2.94 2.69 -9.62
C LEU A 287 -4.12 3.21 -8.82
N HIS A 288 -5.18 3.61 -9.50
CA HIS A 288 -6.46 4.00 -8.91
C HIS A 288 -7.56 3.02 -9.34
N PHE A 289 -8.28 2.50 -8.37
CA PHE A 289 -9.46 1.66 -8.54
C PHE A 289 -10.66 2.30 -7.87
N ASP A 290 -11.83 2.26 -8.52
CA ASP A 290 -13.07 2.62 -7.87
C ASP A 290 -13.47 1.57 -6.82
N LYS A 291 -14.47 1.90 -6.01
CA LYS A 291 -14.99 1.01 -4.96
C LYS A 291 -15.51 -0.35 -5.47
N ASP A 292 -15.79 -0.47 -6.76
CA ASP A 292 -16.30 -1.67 -7.42
C ASP A 292 -15.17 -2.51 -8.05
N GLY A 293 -13.90 -2.09 -7.87
CA GLY A 293 -12.70 -2.81 -8.32
C GLY A 293 -12.32 -2.54 -9.78
N ASN A 294 -12.93 -1.56 -10.45
CA ASN A 294 -12.56 -1.19 -11.81
C ASN A 294 -11.36 -0.23 -11.77
N ARG A 295 -10.30 -0.55 -12.52
CA ARG A 295 -9.16 0.34 -12.68
C ARG A 295 -9.56 1.60 -13.43
N GLN A 296 -9.37 2.75 -12.83
CA GLN A 296 -9.70 4.06 -13.37
C GLN A 296 -8.49 4.71 -14.05
N SER A 297 -7.31 4.60 -13.44
CA SER A 297 -6.11 5.28 -13.94
C SER A 297 -4.83 4.62 -13.45
N GLU A 298 -3.72 4.99 -14.14
CA GLU A 298 -2.35 4.57 -13.83
C GLU A 298 -1.41 5.75 -14.04
N TYR A 299 -0.54 6.01 -13.06
CA TYR A 299 0.38 7.14 -13.05
C TYR A 299 1.79 6.68 -12.71
N GLN A 300 2.79 7.27 -13.37
CA GLN A 300 4.18 7.21 -12.92
C GLN A 300 4.44 8.40 -12.00
N ILE A 301 4.91 8.14 -10.76
CA ILE A 301 5.08 9.18 -9.73
C ILE A 301 6.54 9.65 -9.62
N TYR A 302 6.68 10.99 -9.52
CA TYR A 302 7.97 11.67 -9.49
C TYR A 302 8.05 12.69 -8.35
N THR A 303 9.28 12.90 -7.86
CA THR A 303 9.58 14.02 -6.94
C THR A 303 9.47 15.37 -7.66
N PRO A 304 9.45 16.51 -6.94
CA PRO A 304 9.48 17.83 -7.57
C PRO A 304 10.71 18.08 -8.46
N SER A 305 11.80 17.35 -8.24
CA SER A 305 13.02 17.42 -9.06
C SER A 305 13.02 16.49 -10.29
N GLY A 306 11.91 15.73 -10.50
CA GLY A 306 11.78 14.81 -11.62
C GLY A 306 12.43 13.42 -11.38
N ALA A 307 12.92 13.12 -10.18
CA ALA A 307 13.39 11.77 -9.85
C ALA A 307 12.19 10.83 -9.61
N ARG A 308 12.30 9.57 -10.01
CA ARG A 308 11.28 8.55 -9.70
C ARG A 308 11.11 8.41 -8.19
N LEU A 309 9.86 8.32 -7.73
CA LEU A 309 9.54 8.19 -6.32
C LEU A 309 9.04 6.77 -6.04
N GLU A 310 9.81 5.99 -5.28
CA GLU A 310 9.40 4.66 -4.85
C GLU A 310 8.56 4.78 -3.57
N ALA A 311 7.25 4.53 -3.70
CA ALA A 311 6.31 4.69 -2.59
C ALA A 311 6.47 3.58 -1.54
N THR A 312 6.47 3.97 -0.26
CA THR A 312 6.47 3.04 0.90
C THR A 312 5.25 3.20 1.80
N THR A 313 4.55 4.32 1.69
CA THR A 313 3.30 4.60 2.39
C THR A 313 2.49 5.63 1.62
N ILE A 314 1.17 5.62 1.78
CA ILE A 314 0.25 6.58 1.16
C ILE A 314 -0.88 6.93 2.13
N LEU A 315 -1.27 8.20 2.14
CA LEU A 315 -2.48 8.69 2.78
C LEU A 315 -3.32 9.46 1.77
N ILE A 316 -4.59 9.10 1.67
CA ILE A 316 -5.56 9.74 0.79
C ILE A 316 -6.30 10.83 1.58
N GLU A 317 -6.18 12.07 1.13
CA GLU A 317 -6.93 13.20 1.68
C GLU A 317 -7.95 13.73 0.63
N PRO A 318 -8.92 14.53 1.02
CA PRO A 318 -9.97 14.98 0.09
C PRO A 318 -9.45 15.72 -1.15
N ASP A 319 -8.34 16.45 -1.03
CA ASP A 319 -7.78 17.35 -2.03
C ASP A 319 -6.38 16.95 -2.53
N ARG A 320 -5.76 15.95 -1.88
CA ARG A 320 -4.39 15.54 -2.21
C ARG A 320 -4.07 14.11 -1.81
N LEU A 321 -2.96 13.61 -2.33
CA LEU A 321 -2.32 12.38 -1.89
C LEU A 321 -1.01 12.74 -1.18
N LEU A 322 -0.78 12.16 -0.01
CA LEU A 322 0.53 12.21 0.64
C LEU A 322 1.21 10.87 0.44
N ILE A 323 2.32 10.86 -0.31
CA ILE A 323 3.06 9.63 -0.63
C ILE A 323 4.44 9.71 -0.01
N GLY A 324 4.75 8.72 0.80
CA GLY A 324 6.05 8.57 1.45
C GLY A 324 6.98 7.68 0.66
N SER A 325 8.28 7.98 0.75
CA SER A 325 9.38 7.21 0.17
C SER A 325 10.55 7.18 1.15
N ASP A 326 11.09 6.01 1.40
CA ASP A 326 12.27 5.85 2.25
C ASP A 326 13.54 5.76 1.36
N PRO A 327 14.56 6.60 1.54
CA PRO A 327 14.74 7.60 2.61
C PRO A 327 14.33 9.05 2.24
N LEU A 328 13.63 9.27 1.13
CA LEU A 328 13.41 10.62 0.59
C LEU A 328 12.45 11.48 1.43
N GLY A 329 11.56 10.85 2.20
CA GLY A 329 10.56 11.53 3.04
C GLY A 329 9.16 11.53 2.44
N LEU A 330 8.34 12.51 2.80
CA LEU A 330 6.93 12.60 2.43
C LEU A 330 6.67 13.71 1.41
N PHE A 331 5.85 13.43 0.41
CA PHE A 331 5.57 14.33 -0.70
C PHE A 331 4.06 14.55 -0.87
N ASP A 332 3.71 15.77 -1.26
CA ASP A 332 2.35 16.25 -1.50
C ASP A 332 2.07 16.23 -3.01
N PHE A 333 1.05 15.47 -3.42
CA PHE A 333 0.57 15.36 -4.79
C PHE A 333 -0.86 15.91 -4.88
N GLU A 334 -1.17 16.57 -5.98
CA GLU A 334 -2.55 16.88 -6.33
C GLU A 334 -3.31 15.60 -6.65
N ARG A 335 -4.57 15.51 -6.23
CA ARG A 335 -5.42 14.37 -6.59
C ARG A 335 -5.82 14.44 -8.07
N PRO A 336 -5.40 13.46 -8.88
CA PRO A 336 -5.67 13.50 -10.33
C PRO A 336 -7.13 13.19 -10.68
N ASP A 337 -7.83 12.41 -9.83
CA ASP A 337 -9.23 12.02 -10.00
C ASP A 337 -10.23 13.17 -9.73
N ARG A 338 -9.76 14.33 -9.26
CA ARG A 338 -10.57 15.51 -8.96
C ARG A 338 -10.24 16.73 -9.83
N LYS A 339 -9.48 16.53 -10.90
CA LYS A 339 -9.32 17.58 -11.90
C LYS A 339 -10.66 17.75 -12.65
N HIS A 340 -11.25 18.90 -12.47
CA HIS A 340 -12.48 19.35 -13.14
C HIS A 340 -12.22 19.77 -14.57
#